data_81f051876e66fdc417e40a65937e8c1e
#
_entry.id   81f051876e66fdc417e40a65937e8c1e
#
_cell.length_a   1.000
_cell.length_b   1.000
_cell.length_c   1.000
_cell.angle_alpha   90.00
_cell.angle_beta   90.00
_cell.angle_gamma   90.00
#
_symmetry.space_group_name_H-M   'P 1'
#
loop_
_entity.id
_entity.type
_entity.pdbx_description
1 polymer ?
#
loop_
_entity_poly.entity_id
_entity_poly.type
_entity_poly.pdbx_seq_one_letter_code
_entity_poly.pdbx_strand_id
1 'polypeptide(L)' 'ITEGTKAPQAAGKIHTDFERGFIRAEVVSYEHLVEYGGNVGAKEKGLVRSEGKEYVVQDGDVILFRFNV' A
#
# COMPACT_ATOMS: atom_id res chain seq x y z
N ILE A 1 -1.19 5.14 10.24
CA ILE A 1 -2.35 4.61 9.52
C ILE A 1 -3.10 3.65 10.42
N THR A 2 -4.40 3.77 10.48
CA THR A 2 -5.26 2.92 11.29
C THR A 2 -5.70 1.71 10.48
N GLU A 3 -5.61 0.52 11.08
CA GLU A 3 -6.15 -0.70 10.49
C GLU A 3 -7.64 -0.50 10.16
N GLY A 4 -8.08 -1.00 9.02
CA GLY A 4 -9.46 -0.85 8.57
C GLY A 4 -9.70 0.37 7.69
N THR A 5 -8.72 1.28 7.59
CA THR A 5 -8.83 2.45 6.70
C THR A 5 -8.63 2.00 5.27
N LYS A 6 -9.46 2.50 4.36
CA LYS A 6 -9.30 2.23 2.93
C LYS A 6 -8.06 2.95 2.39
N ALA A 7 -7.43 2.38 1.36
CA ALA A 7 -6.17 2.89 0.82
C ALA A 7 -6.21 4.38 0.44
N PRO A 8 -7.24 4.90 -0.27
CA PRO A 8 -7.27 6.32 -0.59
C PRO A 8 -7.31 7.21 0.64
N GLN A 9 -8.08 6.83 1.67
CA GLN A 9 -8.15 7.60 2.91
C GLN A 9 -6.83 7.53 3.68
N ALA A 10 -6.15 6.38 3.65
CA ALA A 10 -4.84 6.24 4.26
C ALA A 10 -3.83 7.19 3.62
N ALA A 11 -3.84 7.28 2.28
CA ALA A 11 -3.00 8.24 1.55
C ALA A 11 -3.39 9.68 1.88
N GLY A 12 -4.70 9.95 1.99
CA GLY A 12 -5.23 11.28 2.29
C GLY A 12 -4.86 11.78 3.68
N LYS A 13 -4.56 10.89 4.61
CA LYS A 13 -4.03 11.28 5.93
C LYS A 13 -2.65 11.93 5.82
N ILE A 14 -1.95 11.68 4.73
CA ILE A 14 -0.66 12.29 4.46
C ILE A 14 -0.87 13.60 3.70
N HIS A 15 -1.72 13.58 2.68
CA HIS A 15 -2.00 14.75 1.85
C HIS A 15 -3.32 14.56 1.11
N THR A 16 -4.21 15.55 1.16
CA THR A 16 -5.54 15.44 0.57
C THR A 16 -5.51 15.24 -0.94
N ASP A 17 -4.51 15.79 -1.64
CA ASP A 17 -4.38 15.61 -3.08
C ASP A 17 -4.09 14.15 -3.44
N PHE A 18 -3.41 13.44 -2.56
CA PHE A 18 -3.13 12.01 -2.77
C PHE A 18 -4.42 11.21 -2.79
N GLU A 19 -5.36 11.52 -1.90
CA GLU A 19 -6.65 10.84 -1.88
C GLU A 19 -7.40 11.04 -3.20
N ARG A 20 -7.42 12.26 -3.72
CA ARG A 20 -8.12 12.57 -4.98
C ARG A 20 -7.45 11.97 -6.20
N GLY A 21 -6.12 11.94 -6.20
CA GLY A 21 -5.35 11.45 -7.33
C GLY A 21 -5.00 9.96 -7.25
N PHE A 22 -5.54 9.26 -6.29
CA PHE A 22 -5.21 7.85 -6.04
C PHE A 22 -5.51 6.97 -7.25
N ILE A 23 -4.55 6.14 -7.64
CA ILE A 23 -4.70 5.16 -8.71
C ILE A 23 -4.77 3.76 -8.13
N ARG A 24 -3.75 3.37 -7.36
CA ARG A 24 -3.69 2.05 -6.72
C ARG A 24 -2.67 2.07 -5.60
N ALA A 25 -2.70 1.03 -4.77
CA ALA A 25 -1.69 0.80 -3.75
C ALA A 25 -0.95 -0.50 -4.06
N GLU A 26 0.37 -0.49 -3.92
CA GLU A 26 1.18 -1.70 -3.97
C GLU A 26 1.45 -2.10 -2.52
N VAL A 27 0.94 -3.25 -2.12
CA VAL A 27 0.89 -3.67 -0.72
C VAL A 27 1.70 -4.94 -0.53
N VAL A 28 2.56 -4.94 0.49
CA VAL A 28 3.29 -6.12 0.90
C VAL A 28 3.29 -6.19 2.42
N SER A 29 3.17 -7.39 2.99
CA SER A 29 3.24 -7.50 4.44
C SER A 29 4.67 -7.24 4.90
N TYR A 30 4.80 -6.63 6.08
CA TYR A 30 6.11 -6.33 6.65
C TYR A 30 6.96 -7.58 6.79
N GLU A 31 6.35 -8.69 7.18
CA GLU A 31 7.06 -9.97 7.34
C GLU A 31 7.70 -10.42 6.03
N HIS A 32 6.97 -10.33 4.92
CA HIS A 32 7.51 -10.70 3.61
C HIS A 32 8.61 -9.75 3.16
N LEU A 33 8.45 -8.47 3.47
CA LEU A 33 9.44 -7.45 3.11
C LEU A 33 10.78 -7.76 3.78
N VAL A 34 10.75 -8.10 5.06
CA VAL A 34 11.96 -8.44 5.82
C VAL A 34 12.54 -9.76 5.34
N GLU A 35 11.70 -10.77 5.15
CA GLU A 35 12.14 -12.12 4.78
C GLU A 35 12.87 -12.14 3.45
N TYR A 36 12.42 -11.36 2.48
CA TYR A 36 12.98 -11.38 1.13
C TYR A 36 13.91 -10.19 0.84
N GLY A 37 14.31 -9.49 1.89
CA GLY A 37 15.34 -8.47 1.78
C GLY A 37 14.91 -7.16 1.12
N GLY A 38 13.61 -6.87 1.12
CA GLY A 38 13.08 -5.63 0.60
C GLY A 38 12.04 -5.82 -0.49
N ASN A 39 11.62 -4.70 -1.08
CA ASN A 39 10.53 -4.67 -2.04
C ASN A 39 10.84 -5.47 -3.31
N VAL A 40 12.06 -5.38 -3.80
CA VAL A 40 12.47 -6.09 -5.02
C VAL A 40 12.38 -7.60 -4.81
N GLY A 41 12.91 -8.10 -3.70
CA GLY A 41 12.85 -9.53 -3.39
C GLY A 41 11.42 -10.03 -3.21
N ALA A 42 10.59 -9.27 -2.50
CA ALA A 42 9.19 -9.64 -2.31
C ALA A 42 8.43 -9.65 -3.65
N LYS A 43 8.74 -8.69 -4.52
CA LYS A 43 8.11 -8.61 -5.83
C LYS A 43 8.47 -9.79 -6.72
N GLU A 44 9.72 -10.22 -6.68
CA GLU A 44 10.18 -11.39 -7.44
C GLU A 44 9.45 -12.67 -7.01
N LYS A 45 9.02 -12.74 -5.76
CA LYS A 45 8.27 -13.88 -5.23
C LYS A 45 6.76 -13.74 -5.40
N GLY A 46 6.30 -12.66 -6.04
CA GLY A 46 4.88 -12.43 -6.25
C GLY A 46 4.11 -12.05 -5.00
N LEU A 47 4.78 -11.49 -4.01
CA LEU A 47 4.18 -11.17 -2.71
C LEU A 47 3.73 -9.71 -2.60
N VAL A 48 4.07 -8.88 -3.57
CA VAL A 48 3.58 -7.50 -3.64
C VAL A 48 2.27 -7.50 -4.41
N ARG A 49 1.20 -7.04 -3.75
CA ARG A 49 -0.14 -7.03 -4.34
C ARG A 49 -0.49 -5.64 -4.86
N SER A 50 -1.25 -5.57 -5.94
CA SER A 50 -1.79 -4.32 -6.45
C SER A 50 -3.24 -4.23 -6.01
N GLU A 51 -3.57 -3.22 -5.20
CA GLU A 51 -4.90 -3.08 -4.62
C GLU A 51 -5.54 -1.77 -5.05
N GLY A 52 -6.85 -1.79 -5.21
CA GLY A 52 -7.62 -0.64 -5.66
C GLY A 52 -8.15 0.20 -4.51
N LYS A 53 -9.10 1.07 -4.86
CA LYS A 53 -9.67 2.07 -3.94
C LYS A 53 -10.43 1.45 -2.77
N GLU A 54 -10.91 0.23 -2.93
CA GLU A 54 -11.69 -0.45 -1.90
C GLU A 54 -10.85 -1.28 -0.94
N TYR A 55 -9.55 -1.31 -1.15
CA TYR A 55 -8.66 -2.05 -0.27
C TYR A 55 -8.70 -1.47 1.15
N VAL A 56 -8.91 -2.34 2.12
CA VAL A 56 -8.91 -2.00 3.53
C VAL A 56 -7.56 -2.34 4.12
N VAL A 57 -6.87 -1.32 4.64
CA VAL A 57 -5.52 -1.46 5.18
C VAL A 57 -5.52 -2.40 6.38
N GLN A 58 -4.58 -3.34 6.39
CA GLN A 58 -4.40 -4.29 7.48
C GLN A 58 -3.17 -3.95 8.29
N ASP A 59 -3.16 -4.37 9.55
CA ASP A 59 -1.99 -4.20 10.40
C ASP A 59 -0.80 -4.94 9.78
N GLY A 60 0.38 -4.30 9.80
CA GLY A 60 1.58 -4.87 9.21
C GLY A 60 1.75 -4.65 7.71
N ASP A 61 0.82 -3.95 7.05
CA ASP A 61 0.96 -3.61 5.65
C ASP A 61 2.02 -2.53 5.45
N VAL A 62 2.87 -2.75 4.44
CA VAL A 62 3.76 -1.73 3.90
C VAL A 62 3.21 -1.34 2.55
N ILE A 63 2.91 -0.07 2.36
CA ILE A 63 2.14 0.39 1.22
C ILE A 63 2.91 1.46 0.44
N LEU A 64 3.01 1.24 -0.87
CA LEU A 64 3.49 2.25 -1.81
C LEU A 64 2.27 2.74 -2.59
N PHE A 65 1.91 4.01 -2.38
CA PHE A 65 0.78 4.60 -3.07
C PHE A 65 1.18 5.07 -4.46
N ARG A 66 0.34 4.76 -5.44
CA ARG A 66 0.46 5.29 -6.81
C ARG A 66 -0.68 6.26 -7.05
N PHE A 67 -0.36 7.46 -7.47
CA PHE A 67 -1.38 8.46 -7.77
C PHE A 67 -0.91 9.39 -8.88
N ASN A 68 -1.90 10.07 -9.47
CA ASN A 68 -1.69 11.05 -10.52
C ASN A 68 -2.38 12.35 -10.09
N VAL A 69 -1.58 13.35 -9.75
CA VAL A 69 -2.08 14.67 -9.30
C VAL A 69 -1.50 15.78 -10.15
#